data_98dc251c68699aa0c3ff3d4a92c90c93
#
_entry.id   98dc251c68699aa0c3ff3d4a92c90c93
#
_cell.length_a   1.000
_cell.length_b   1.000
_cell.length_c   1.000
_cell.angle_alpha   90.00
_cell.angle_beta   90.00
_cell.angle_gamma   90.00
#
_symmetry.space_group_name_H-M   'P 1'
#
loop_
_entity.id
_entity.type
_entity.pdbx_description
1 polymer ?
#
loop_
_entity_poly.entity_id
_entity_poly.type
_entity_poly.pdbx_seq_one_letter_code
_entity_poly.pdbx_strand_id
1 'polypeptide(L)'
;MPISPQERKYHNTHNRNITQAEARIDGAFAEVVQGVTRIYQLYDFTLPEGGAFQFEQATPAARKAADKVFANMRKRILETIQAGADAADKLSQQKAEKLTRLYDAATQLRREQTTARSLQEISDAVWKQSEQLRAEMELALSVALKSGTSADDFSREIRGYLNEPNKLFRRVRDEFGNLVLSKAAAAYHPGRGVYRSSYKNARRLAATEINMAYRKADYDRWQKLDFVIGVRIALSREHPYYDMCDELAGDYPKDFMFFGWHPYCRCIATPILQNIEDFKNGVPPEEDLFKVNKIPDNFNKWVLNNEIRINRALSGQSTMPFFLRDNKRAMEKALGIEGNNAIQKKIESRLRNSSRKEYLNMSHEWDKHYFDEQSGGYVVIHQQRLATSQKSKNERAKLEKERNMCVNYARKGFRIKMLEEIAGVSSPDVICNEVFAELKSLESNKQIVTRAKEAKKQGAEIILFELHKKDVESTSKCKITIFFCRTHFLVFQN
;
A
#
# COMPACT_ATOMS: atom_id res chain seq x y z
N MET A 1 25.94 -20.04 5.02
CA MET A 1 26.82 -20.42 3.86
C MET A 1 26.59 -19.47 2.70
N PRO A 2 27.58 -19.17 1.89
CA PRO A 2 27.39 -18.29 0.73
C PRO A 2 26.49 -19.01 -0.33
N ILE A 3 25.69 -18.20 -1.04
CA ILE A 3 24.83 -18.65 -2.14
C ILE A 3 25.71 -19.26 -3.24
N SER A 4 25.31 -20.43 -3.76
CA SER A 4 26.07 -21.13 -4.80
C SER A 4 26.19 -20.28 -6.09
N PRO A 5 27.25 -20.46 -6.90
CA PRO A 5 27.39 -19.77 -8.17
C PRO A 5 26.20 -19.97 -9.11
N GLN A 6 25.58 -21.16 -9.05
CA GLN A 6 24.45 -21.50 -9.87
C GLN A 6 23.16 -20.77 -9.42
N GLU A 7 22.86 -20.76 -8.13
CA GLU A 7 21.73 -19.99 -7.58
C GLU A 7 21.89 -18.51 -7.90
N ARG A 8 23.11 -18.00 -7.82
CA ARG A 8 23.43 -16.63 -8.23
C ARG A 8 23.12 -16.37 -9.71
N LYS A 9 23.37 -17.34 -10.60
CA LYS A 9 23.02 -17.22 -12.02
C LYS A 9 21.52 -17.10 -12.23
N TYR A 10 20.70 -17.91 -11.55
CA TYR A 10 19.25 -17.81 -11.60
C TYR A 10 18.75 -16.46 -11.07
N HIS A 11 19.28 -16.03 -9.94
CA HIS A 11 18.94 -14.70 -9.37
C HIS A 11 19.29 -13.56 -10.32
N ASN A 12 20.48 -13.56 -10.92
CA ASN A 12 20.88 -12.53 -11.89
C ASN A 12 19.98 -12.55 -13.14
N THR A 13 19.54 -13.70 -13.61
CA THR A 13 18.60 -13.80 -14.72
C THR A 13 17.23 -13.22 -14.33
N HIS A 14 16.75 -13.54 -13.15
CA HIS A 14 15.52 -13.00 -12.63
C HIS A 14 15.58 -11.46 -12.49
N ASN A 15 16.67 -10.91 -11.95
CA ASN A 15 16.86 -9.47 -11.85
C ASN A 15 16.88 -8.78 -13.21
N ARG A 16 17.48 -9.40 -14.25
CA ARG A 16 17.38 -8.88 -15.63
C ARG A 16 15.95 -8.83 -16.14
N ASN A 17 15.14 -9.86 -15.86
CA ASN A 17 13.72 -9.86 -16.23
C ASN A 17 12.97 -8.70 -15.55
N ILE A 18 13.26 -8.42 -14.29
CA ILE A 18 12.68 -7.27 -13.57
C ILE A 18 13.12 -5.95 -14.22
N THR A 19 14.43 -5.77 -14.51
CA THR A 19 14.94 -4.56 -15.17
C THR A 19 14.31 -4.35 -16.54
N GLN A 20 14.10 -5.42 -17.32
CA GLN A 20 13.39 -5.34 -18.61
C GLN A 20 11.92 -4.95 -18.42
N ALA A 21 11.25 -5.45 -17.40
CA ALA A 21 9.88 -5.05 -17.09
C ALA A 21 9.82 -3.58 -16.67
N GLU A 22 10.74 -3.11 -15.83
CA GLU A 22 10.85 -1.70 -15.48
C GLU A 22 11.06 -0.80 -16.71
N ALA A 23 11.91 -1.19 -17.65
CA ALA A 23 12.11 -0.44 -18.89
C ALA A 23 10.84 -0.39 -19.79
N ARG A 24 10.03 -1.45 -19.77
CA ARG A 24 8.72 -1.44 -20.47
C ARG A 24 7.72 -0.50 -19.78
N ILE A 25 7.74 -0.42 -18.45
CA ILE A 25 6.96 0.57 -17.69
C ILE A 25 7.39 1.99 -18.08
N ASP A 26 8.70 2.25 -18.15
CA ASP A 26 9.25 3.54 -18.57
C ASP A 26 8.72 3.94 -19.95
N GLY A 27 8.70 3.00 -20.91
CA GLY A 27 8.11 3.21 -22.25
C GLY A 27 6.61 3.53 -22.20
N ALA A 28 5.85 2.83 -21.36
CA ALA A 28 4.41 3.09 -21.21
C ALA A 28 4.13 4.50 -20.66
N PHE A 29 4.93 4.98 -19.72
CA PHE A 29 4.82 6.34 -19.19
C PHE A 29 5.25 7.40 -20.22
N ALA A 30 6.32 7.15 -20.98
CA ALA A 30 6.75 8.03 -22.04
C ALA A 30 5.65 8.24 -23.11
N GLU A 31 4.91 7.19 -23.46
CA GLU A 31 3.78 7.28 -24.38
C GLU A 31 2.61 8.09 -23.81
N VAL A 32 2.34 8.00 -22.50
CA VAL A 32 1.33 8.87 -21.87
C VAL A 32 1.74 10.34 -21.99
N VAL A 33 3.00 10.65 -21.68
CA VAL A 33 3.52 12.03 -21.82
C VAL A 33 3.34 12.54 -23.24
N GLN A 34 3.72 11.75 -24.24
CA GLN A 34 3.54 12.12 -25.67
C GLN A 34 2.06 12.28 -26.02
N GLY A 35 1.21 11.36 -25.55
CA GLY A 35 -0.23 11.40 -25.79
C GLY A 35 -0.89 12.65 -25.18
N VAL A 36 -0.58 12.96 -23.93
CA VAL A 36 -1.11 14.16 -23.25
C VAL A 36 -0.58 15.45 -23.89
N THR A 37 0.69 15.48 -24.29
CA THR A 37 1.25 16.62 -25.04
C THR A 37 0.51 16.84 -26.35
N ARG A 38 0.25 15.77 -27.10
CA ARG A 38 -0.50 15.87 -28.37
C ARG A 38 -1.93 16.35 -28.14
N ILE A 39 -2.58 15.90 -27.06
CA ILE A 39 -3.91 16.37 -26.68
C ILE A 39 -3.85 17.86 -26.36
N TYR A 40 -2.85 18.33 -25.62
CA TYR A 40 -2.65 19.73 -25.32
C TYR A 40 -2.39 20.59 -26.56
N GLN A 41 -1.76 20.05 -27.59
CA GLN A 41 -1.54 20.73 -28.87
C GLN A 41 -2.79 20.81 -29.75
N LEU A 42 -3.65 19.79 -29.70
CA LEU A 42 -4.77 19.63 -30.64
C LEU A 42 -6.09 20.24 -30.14
N TYR A 43 -6.23 20.44 -28.84
CA TYR A 43 -7.49 20.89 -28.24
C TYR A 43 -7.29 22.15 -27.42
N ASP A 44 -8.24 23.05 -27.51
CA ASP A 44 -8.28 24.24 -26.66
C ASP A 44 -8.75 23.86 -25.25
N PHE A 45 -8.00 24.34 -24.25
CA PHE A 45 -8.31 24.15 -22.86
C PHE A 45 -8.50 25.49 -22.15
N THR A 46 -9.59 25.61 -21.40
CA THR A 46 -9.84 26.73 -20.50
C THR A 46 -9.74 26.26 -19.06
N LEU A 47 -9.14 27.10 -18.20
CA LEU A 47 -9.18 26.85 -16.76
C LEU A 47 -10.52 27.32 -16.22
N PRO A 48 -11.21 26.53 -15.38
CA PRO A 48 -12.35 27.01 -14.67
C PRO A 48 -11.93 28.13 -13.69
N GLU A 49 -12.77 29.13 -13.50
CA GLU A 49 -12.51 30.22 -12.54
C GLU A 49 -12.23 29.65 -11.15
N GLY A 50 -11.03 29.96 -10.60
CA GLY A 50 -10.59 29.51 -9.29
C GLY A 50 -10.26 28.00 -9.17
N GLY A 51 -10.40 27.21 -10.25
CA GLY A 51 -10.25 25.75 -10.26
C GLY A 51 -8.92 25.23 -10.81
N ALA A 52 -8.70 23.91 -10.62
CA ALA A 52 -7.68 23.13 -11.29
C ALA A 52 -8.29 22.46 -12.53
N PHE A 53 -7.49 22.29 -13.59
CA PHE A 53 -7.90 21.58 -14.81
C PHE A 53 -8.18 20.10 -14.48
N GLN A 54 -9.26 19.57 -15.06
CA GLN A 54 -9.60 18.13 -15.06
C GLN A 54 -10.04 17.71 -16.48
N PHE A 55 -9.59 16.56 -16.96
CA PHE A 55 -10.00 16.02 -18.26
C PHE A 55 -11.51 15.83 -18.39
N GLU A 56 -12.21 15.62 -17.27
CA GLU A 56 -13.67 15.51 -17.23
C GLU A 56 -14.38 16.80 -17.68
N GLN A 57 -13.72 17.95 -17.54
CA GLN A 57 -14.22 19.28 -17.93
C GLN A 57 -13.81 19.66 -19.37
N ALA A 58 -12.94 18.86 -19.99
CA ALA A 58 -12.52 19.06 -21.37
C ALA A 58 -13.64 18.68 -22.38
N THR A 59 -13.45 19.09 -23.63
CA THR A 59 -14.36 18.69 -24.73
C THR A 59 -14.50 17.16 -24.80
N PRO A 60 -15.65 16.62 -25.23
CA PRO A 60 -15.84 15.17 -25.36
C PRO A 60 -14.74 14.46 -26.18
N ALA A 61 -14.23 15.12 -27.22
CA ALA A 61 -13.16 14.61 -28.06
C ALA A 61 -11.82 14.53 -27.30
N ALA A 62 -11.44 15.58 -26.57
CA ALA A 62 -10.23 15.63 -25.76
C ALA A 62 -10.29 14.59 -24.61
N ARG A 63 -11.44 14.49 -23.95
CA ARG A 63 -11.68 13.48 -22.90
C ARG A 63 -11.51 12.06 -23.43
N LYS A 64 -12.18 11.73 -24.55
CA LYS A 64 -12.05 10.42 -25.20
C LYS A 64 -10.61 10.09 -25.58
N ALA A 65 -9.86 11.09 -26.09
CA ALA A 65 -8.44 10.93 -26.40
C ALA A 65 -7.61 10.64 -25.16
N ALA A 66 -7.83 11.36 -24.07
CA ALA A 66 -7.15 11.12 -22.78
C ALA A 66 -7.48 9.72 -22.23
N ASP A 67 -8.75 9.33 -22.22
CA ASP A 67 -9.19 8.00 -21.74
C ASP A 67 -8.52 6.87 -22.51
N LYS A 68 -8.35 7.04 -23.84
CA LYS A 68 -7.62 6.06 -24.67
C LYS A 68 -6.14 5.96 -24.29
N VAL A 69 -5.48 7.10 -24.02
CA VAL A 69 -4.07 7.12 -23.60
C VAL A 69 -3.88 6.37 -22.30
N PHE A 70 -4.71 6.65 -21.29
CA PHE A 70 -4.63 5.98 -19.98
C PHE A 70 -5.04 4.50 -20.05
N ALA A 71 -6.01 4.14 -20.89
CA ALA A 71 -6.39 2.75 -21.11
C ALA A 71 -5.24 1.94 -21.72
N ASN A 72 -4.55 2.48 -22.72
CA ASN A 72 -3.37 1.85 -23.34
C ASN A 72 -2.25 1.64 -22.30
N MET A 73 -1.99 2.62 -21.45
CA MET A 73 -1.01 2.49 -20.37
C MET A 73 -1.37 1.33 -19.43
N ARG A 74 -2.62 1.25 -18.96
CA ARG A 74 -3.08 0.16 -18.09
C ARG A 74 -2.84 -1.20 -18.73
N LYS A 75 -3.23 -1.35 -20.00
CA LYS A 75 -3.02 -2.58 -20.78
C LYS A 75 -1.54 -2.96 -20.80
N ARG A 76 -0.65 -2.04 -21.15
CA ARG A 76 0.80 -2.29 -21.23
C ARG A 76 1.43 -2.66 -19.89
N ILE A 77 1.01 -2.03 -18.79
CA ILE A 77 1.50 -2.38 -17.45
C ILE A 77 1.06 -3.82 -17.10
N LEU A 78 -0.20 -4.18 -17.34
CA LEU A 78 -0.71 -5.53 -17.09
C LEU A 78 0.03 -6.59 -17.92
N GLU A 79 0.20 -6.36 -19.22
CA GLU A 79 0.95 -7.24 -20.11
C GLU A 79 2.42 -7.39 -19.67
N THR A 80 3.03 -6.31 -19.17
CA THR A 80 4.40 -6.33 -18.65
C THR A 80 4.52 -7.20 -17.39
N ILE A 81 3.60 -7.06 -16.47
CA ILE A 81 3.57 -7.88 -15.24
C ILE A 81 3.36 -9.34 -15.59
N GLN A 82 2.40 -9.65 -16.46
CA GLN A 82 2.12 -11.01 -16.89
C GLN A 82 3.32 -11.67 -17.58
N ALA A 83 3.93 -10.98 -18.53
CA ALA A 83 5.13 -11.48 -19.23
C ALA A 83 6.31 -11.70 -18.26
N GLY A 84 6.47 -10.83 -17.27
CA GLY A 84 7.45 -10.97 -16.21
C GLY A 84 7.18 -12.19 -15.30
N ALA A 85 5.93 -12.45 -14.95
CA ALA A 85 5.51 -13.60 -14.18
C ALA A 85 5.70 -14.92 -14.96
N ASP A 86 5.37 -14.93 -16.25
CA ASP A 86 5.61 -16.10 -17.14
C ASP A 86 7.11 -16.42 -17.27
N ALA A 87 7.95 -15.40 -17.41
CA ALA A 87 9.40 -15.57 -17.44
C ALA A 87 9.95 -16.10 -16.10
N ALA A 88 9.38 -15.64 -14.99
CA ALA A 88 9.73 -16.08 -13.64
C ALA A 88 9.33 -17.57 -13.42
N ASP A 89 8.13 -17.96 -13.84
CA ASP A 89 7.67 -19.36 -13.77
C ASP A 89 8.57 -20.29 -14.60
N LYS A 90 8.89 -19.92 -15.83
CA LYS A 90 9.81 -20.69 -16.69
C LYS A 90 11.19 -20.85 -16.05
N LEU A 91 11.72 -19.80 -15.43
CA LEU A 91 13.02 -19.84 -14.75
C LEU A 91 13.00 -20.78 -13.53
N SER A 92 11.93 -20.70 -12.73
CA SER A 92 11.70 -21.59 -11.60
C SER A 92 11.55 -23.06 -12.03
N GLN A 93 10.85 -23.31 -13.12
CA GLN A 93 10.73 -24.66 -13.71
C GLN A 93 12.10 -25.23 -14.10
N GLN A 94 12.92 -24.47 -14.83
CA GLN A 94 14.28 -24.88 -15.23
C GLN A 94 15.16 -25.21 -14.01
N LYS A 95 15.04 -24.43 -12.94
CA LYS A 95 15.75 -24.66 -11.69
C LYS A 95 15.30 -25.97 -11.04
N ALA A 96 14.00 -26.19 -10.91
CA ALA A 96 13.44 -27.40 -10.33
C ALA A 96 13.75 -28.66 -11.15
N GLU A 97 13.66 -28.62 -12.49
CA GLU A 97 14.04 -29.74 -13.39
C GLU A 97 15.50 -30.12 -13.22
N LYS A 98 16.40 -29.15 -13.04
CA LYS A 98 17.81 -29.44 -12.80
C LYS A 98 18.04 -30.12 -11.46
N LEU A 99 17.36 -29.66 -10.40
CA LEU A 99 17.42 -30.34 -9.09
C LEU A 99 16.87 -31.76 -9.16
N THR A 100 15.74 -31.97 -9.83
CA THR A 100 15.14 -33.29 -10.04
C THR A 100 16.11 -34.26 -10.74
N ARG A 101 16.79 -33.81 -11.80
CA ARG A 101 17.81 -34.60 -12.49
C ARG A 101 19.00 -34.90 -11.59
N LEU A 102 19.44 -33.97 -10.76
CA LEU A 102 20.57 -34.20 -9.84
C LEU A 102 20.25 -35.27 -8.81
N TYR A 103 19.00 -35.32 -8.34
CA TYR A 103 18.53 -36.32 -7.37
C TYR A 103 17.98 -37.58 -8.01
N ASP A 104 17.95 -37.67 -9.34
CA ASP A 104 17.33 -38.79 -10.10
C ASP A 104 15.88 -39.05 -9.66
N ALA A 105 15.16 -37.99 -9.34
CA ALA A 105 13.80 -38.04 -8.81
C ALA A 105 12.77 -38.02 -9.95
N ALA A 106 11.85 -38.95 -9.96
CA ALA A 106 10.76 -39.05 -10.95
C ALA A 106 9.60 -38.11 -10.58
N THR A 107 9.83 -36.83 -10.63
CA THR A 107 8.80 -35.82 -10.29
C THR A 107 8.29 -35.12 -11.53
N GLN A 108 6.97 -35.18 -11.78
CA GLN A 108 6.33 -34.41 -12.84
C GLN A 108 6.13 -32.98 -12.38
N LEU A 109 6.93 -32.06 -12.90
CA LEU A 109 6.80 -30.64 -12.66
C LEU A 109 5.82 -30.04 -13.68
N ARG A 110 4.66 -29.59 -13.21
CA ARG A 110 3.67 -28.87 -14.03
C ARG A 110 3.89 -27.38 -13.96
N ARG A 111 3.41 -26.68 -14.99
CA ARG A 111 3.31 -25.23 -14.95
C ARG A 111 2.37 -24.82 -13.80
N GLU A 112 2.83 -23.90 -12.96
CA GLU A 112 2.08 -23.40 -11.80
C GLU A 112 1.37 -22.10 -12.13
N GLN A 113 0.54 -21.60 -11.20
CA GLN A 113 -0.08 -20.30 -11.35
C GLN A 113 0.99 -19.21 -11.42
N THR A 114 0.94 -18.38 -12.47
CA THR A 114 2.01 -17.42 -12.80
C THR A 114 2.05 -16.17 -11.92
N THR A 115 1.01 -15.91 -11.13
CA THR A 115 0.94 -14.73 -10.25
C THR A 115 0.63 -15.12 -8.81
N ALA A 116 1.26 -14.47 -7.85
CA ALA A 116 1.01 -14.69 -6.42
C ALA A 116 -0.29 -14.03 -5.94
N ARG A 117 -0.72 -12.98 -6.60
CA ARG A 117 -2.02 -12.32 -6.41
C ARG A 117 -2.96 -12.64 -7.56
N SER A 118 -4.28 -12.50 -7.31
CA SER A 118 -5.28 -12.64 -8.37
C SER A 118 -5.08 -11.58 -9.46
N LEU A 119 -5.46 -11.93 -10.70
CA LEU A 119 -5.41 -10.97 -11.82
C LEU A 119 -6.27 -9.72 -11.54
N GLN A 120 -7.37 -9.88 -10.80
CA GLN A 120 -8.22 -8.76 -10.41
C GLN A 120 -7.50 -7.81 -9.45
N GLU A 121 -6.84 -8.31 -8.42
CA GLU A 121 -6.08 -7.47 -7.48
C GLU A 121 -4.93 -6.71 -8.17
N ILE A 122 -4.27 -7.35 -9.14
CA ILE A 122 -3.23 -6.70 -9.95
C ILE A 122 -3.85 -5.63 -10.84
N SER A 123 -4.96 -5.93 -11.51
CA SER A 123 -5.70 -4.97 -12.34
C SER A 123 -6.13 -3.74 -11.54
N ASP A 124 -6.69 -3.95 -10.35
CA ASP A 124 -7.09 -2.86 -9.45
C ASP A 124 -5.89 -1.99 -9.02
N ALA A 125 -4.76 -2.63 -8.76
CA ALA A 125 -3.53 -1.90 -8.44
C ALA A 125 -3.02 -1.08 -9.64
N VAL A 126 -3.08 -1.61 -10.85
CA VAL A 126 -2.70 -0.90 -12.09
C VAL A 126 -3.68 0.25 -12.38
N TRP A 127 -4.97 0.04 -12.16
CA TRP A 127 -5.97 1.11 -12.27
C TRP A 127 -5.60 2.30 -11.37
N LYS A 128 -5.24 2.06 -10.12
CA LYS A 128 -4.82 3.11 -9.18
C LYS A 128 -3.61 3.89 -9.67
N GLN A 129 -2.63 3.22 -10.28
CA GLN A 129 -1.47 3.91 -10.85
C GLN A 129 -1.87 4.80 -12.04
N SER A 130 -2.82 4.35 -12.85
CA SER A 130 -3.36 5.13 -13.95
C SER A 130 -4.11 6.38 -13.48
N GLU A 131 -4.95 6.26 -12.47
CA GLU A 131 -5.67 7.40 -11.89
C GLU A 131 -4.71 8.39 -11.20
N GLN A 132 -3.67 7.87 -10.54
CA GLN A 132 -2.63 8.74 -9.97
C GLN A 132 -1.90 9.52 -11.06
N LEU A 133 -1.51 8.86 -12.17
CA LEU A 133 -0.86 9.56 -13.30
C LEU A 133 -1.80 10.59 -13.94
N ARG A 134 -3.09 10.24 -14.10
CA ARG A 134 -4.08 11.19 -14.61
C ARG A 134 -4.11 12.47 -13.79
N ALA A 135 -4.19 12.33 -12.46
CA ALA A 135 -4.17 13.48 -11.55
C ALA A 135 -2.84 14.29 -11.62
N GLU A 136 -1.71 13.60 -11.79
CA GLU A 136 -0.41 14.24 -12.00
C GLU A 136 -0.37 15.04 -13.33
N MET A 137 -0.94 14.49 -14.39
CA MET A 137 -1.02 15.18 -15.70
C MET A 137 -2.00 16.36 -15.66
N GLU A 138 -3.13 16.22 -15.00
CA GLU A 138 -4.11 17.31 -14.77
C GLU A 138 -3.49 18.46 -13.96
N LEU A 139 -2.70 18.15 -12.94
CA LEU A 139 -1.95 19.13 -12.17
C LEU A 139 -0.92 19.87 -13.04
N ALA A 140 -0.15 19.13 -13.85
CA ALA A 140 0.84 19.71 -14.75
C ALA A 140 0.19 20.62 -15.79
N LEU A 141 -0.93 20.19 -16.39
CA LEU A 141 -1.71 21.02 -17.32
C LEU A 141 -2.27 22.28 -16.64
N SER A 142 -2.77 22.16 -15.42
CA SER A 142 -3.24 23.33 -14.64
C SER A 142 -2.15 24.38 -14.46
N VAL A 143 -0.91 23.94 -14.17
CA VAL A 143 0.25 24.83 -14.04
C VAL A 143 0.60 25.45 -15.38
N ALA A 144 0.66 24.68 -16.45
CA ALA A 144 0.98 25.14 -17.80
C ALA A 144 -0.04 26.19 -18.31
N LEU A 145 -1.33 25.91 -18.15
CA LEU A 145 -2.40 26.83 -18.53
C LEU A 145 -2.35 28.14 -17.72
N LYS A 146 -2.06 28.08 -16.42
CA LYS A 146 -1.93 29.28 -15.56
C LYS A 146 -0.72 30.15 -15.92
N SER A 147 0.38 29.53 -16.36
CA SER A 147 1.62 30.23 -16.71
C SER A 147 1.70 30.61 -18.18
N GLY A 148 0.72 30.25 -19.02
CA GLY A 148 0.77 30.47 -20.46
C GLY A 148 1.90 29.65 -21.14
N THR A 149 2.29 28.52 -20.57
CA THR A 149 3.37 27.65 -21.08
C THR A 149 2.98 27.07 -22.43
N SER A 150 3.86 27.16 -23.43
CA SER A 150 3.64 26.52 -24.73
C SER A 150 3.59 25.00 -24.62
N ALA A 151 2.93 24.33 -25.59
CA ALA A 151 2.87 22.87 -25.62
C ALA A 151 4.26 22.22 -25.73
N ASP A 152 5.21 22.88 -26.40
CA ASP A 152 6.59 22.41 -26.52
C ASP A 152 7.36 22.48 -25.20
N ASP A 153 7.19 23.59 -24.45
CA ASP A 153 7.77 23.74 -23.11
C ASP A 153 7.13 22.76 -22.13
N PHE A 154 5.82 22.63 -22.16
CA PHE A 154 5.08 21.63 -21.40
C PHE A 154 5.61 20.20 -21.67
N SER A 155 5.81 19.85 -22.95
CA SER A 155 6.39 18.55 -23.35
C SER A 155 7.79 18.32 -22.77
N ARG A 156 8.66 19.35 -22.78
CA ARG A 156 10.00 19.27 -22.21
C ARG A 156 9.98 19.10 -20.69
N GLU A 157 9.10 19.82 -20.03
CA GLU A 157 8.92 19.76 -18.59
C GLU A 157 8.41 18.42 -18.10
N ILE A 158 7.40 17.83 -18.78
CA ILE A 158 6.84 16.52 -18.42
C ILE A 158 7.84 15.39 -18.71
N ARG A 159 8.62 15.49 -19.81
CA ARG A 159 9.70 14.51 -20.06
C ARG A 159 10.75 14.50 -18.95
N GLY A 160 11.07 15.66 -18.38
CA GLY A 160 11.92 15.76 -17.21
C GLY A 160 11.34 15.06 -15.97
N TYR A 161 10.02 14.97 -15.87
CA TYR A 161 9.32 14.26 -14.79
C TYR A 161 9.62 12.75 -14.76
N LEU A 162 9.74 12.07 -15.87
CA LEU A 162 10.06 10.65 -15.92
C LEU A 162 11.45 10.35 -15.35
N ASN A 163 12.41 11.24 -15.58
CA ASN A 163 13.77 11.11 -15.06
C ASN A 163 13.87 11.54 -13.58
N GLU A 164 13.21 12.64 -13.22
CA GLU A 164 13.20 13.20 -11.87
C GLU A 164 11.76 13.53 -11.43
N PRO A 165 10.98 12.53 -11.02
CA PRO A 165 9.55 12.71 -10.73
C PRO A 165 9.24 13.80 -9.68
N ASN A 166 10.18 14.08 -8.79
CA ASN A 166 10.01 15.14 -7.78
C ASN A 166 10.10 16.54 -8.37
N LYS A 167 10.67 16.72 -9.56
CA LYS A 167 10.79 18.04 -10.21
C LYS A 167 9.45 18.54 -10.78
N LEU A 168 8.53 17.66 -11.12
CA LEU A 168 7.21 18.07 -11.60
C LEU A 168 6.50 19.00 -10.59
N PHE A 169 6.73 18.78 -9.33
CA PHE A 169 6.07 19.48 -8.23
C PHE A 169 6.86 20.67 -7.67
N ARG A 170 8.12 20.86 -8.11
CA ARG A 170 9.01 21.93 -7.63
C ARG A 170 9.09 23.06 -8.65
N ARG A 171 8.13 24.01 -8.63
CA ARG A 171 8.11 25.02 -9.67
C ARG A 171 7.90 26.47 -9.21
N VAL A 172 7.82 26.69 -7.94
CA VAL A 172 7.66 28.03 -7.38
C VAL A 172 8.92 28.37 -6.59
N ARG A 173 9.49 29.53 -6.86
CA ARG A 173 10.51 30.10 -5.98
C ARG A 173 9.81 30.80 -4.84
N ASP A 174 10.24 30.52 -3.62
CA ASP A 174 9.79 31.28 -2.45
C ASP A 174 10.42 32.68 -2.43
N GLU A 175 10.08 33.47 -1.44
CA GLU A 175 10.61 34.82 -1.23
C GLU A 175 12.13 34.86 -1.08
N PHE A 176 12.77 33.73 -0.77
CA PHE A 176 14.21 33.57 -0.64
C PHE A 176 14.87 33.00 -1.91
N GLY A 177 14.08 32.79 -2.98
CA GLY A 177 14.57 32.24 -4.25
C GLY A 177 14.72 30.71 -4.29
N ASN A 178 14.32 29.98 -3.23
CA ASN A 178 14.38 28.52 -3.18
C ASN A 178 13.25 27.89 -4.00
N LEU A 179 13.53 26.74 -4.64
CA LEU A 179 12.52 25.98 -5.34
C LEU A 179 11.66 25.19 -4.34
N VAL A 180 10.42 25.63 -4.13
CA VAL A 180 9.43 25.00 -3.25
C VAL A 180 8.27 24.42 -4.06
N LEU A 181 7.52 23.49 -3.43
CA LEU A 181 6.29 22.97 -4.04
C LEU A 181 5.27 24.08 -4.21
N SER A 182 4.63 24.14 -5.37
CA SER A 182 3.43 25.00 -5.54
C SER A 182 2.36 24.60 -4.52
N LYS A 183 1.45 25.53 -4.16
CA LYS A 183 0.35 25.24 -3.23
C LYS A 183 -0.46 24.00 -3.66
N ALA A 184 -0.77 23.86 -4.96
CA ALA A 184 -1.49 22.73 -5.51
C ALA A 184 -0.67 21.42 -5.40
N ALA A 185 0.64 21.45 -5.67
CA ALA A 185 1.51 20.32 -5.53
C ALA A 185 1.75 19.92 -4.06
N ALA A 186 1.79 20.88 -3.15
CA ALA A 186 1.88 20.62 -1.71
C ALA A 186 0.60 19.95 -1.18
N ALA A 187 -0.57 20.32 -1.70
CA ALA A 187 -1.87 19.73 -1.37
C ALA A 187 -2.08 18.32 -1.98
N TYR A 188 -1.28 17.91 -2.95
CA TYR A 188 -1.41 16.59 -3.59
C TYR A 188 -0.85 15.50 -2.71
N HIS A 189 -1.72 14.69 -2.13
CA HIS A 189 -1.40 13.56 -1.27
C HIS A 189 -2.00 12.26 -1.83
N PRO A 190 -1.22 11.41 -2.52
CA PRO A 190 -1.72 10.15 -3.10
C PRO A 190 -2.00 9.05 -2.07
N GLY A 191 -1.77 9.29 -0.80
CA GLY A 191 -1.99 8.36 0.31
C GLY A 191 -0.71 7.84 0.96
N ARG A 192 -0.83 7.23 2.16
CA ARG A 192 0.29 6.65 2.90
C ARG A 192 0.91 5.46 2.17
N GLY A 193 2.24 5.36 2.23
CA GLY A 193 3.00 4.29 1.60
C GLY A 193 2.99 4.33 0.07
N VAL A 194 2.42 5.39 -0.51
CA VAL A 194 2.39 5.63 -1.96
C VAL A 194 3.35 6.77 -2.26
N TYR A 195 4.22 6.59 -3.26
CA TYR A 195 5.05 7.70 -3.74
C TYR A 195 4.16 8.77 -4.37
N ARG A 196 4.56 10.03 -4.28
CA ARG A 196 3.91 11.11 -5.05
C ARG A 196 3.97 10.86 -6.57
N SER A 197 4.92 10.10 -7.02
CA SER A 197 5.12 9.72 -8.41
C SER A 197 4.42 8.41 -8.73
N SER A 198 3.44 8.44 -9.61
CA SER A 198 2.78 7.25 -10.18
C SER A 198 3.77 6.36 -10.92
N TYR A 199 4.76 6.96 -11.59
CA TYR A 199 5.86 6.27 -12.25
C TYR A 199 6.65 5.37 -11.28
N LYS A 200 7.11 5.92 -10.14
CA LYS A 200 7.79 5.13 -9.11
C LYS A 200 6.90 4.04 -8.53
N ASN A 201 5.61 4.33 -8.36
CA ASN A 201 4.64 3.36 -7.86
C ASN A 201 4.41 2.22 -8.87
N ALA A 202 4.31 2.51 -10.17
CA ALA A 202 4.13 1.49 -11.21
C ALA A 202 5.36 0.57 -11.33
N ARG A 203 6.58 1.11 -11.30
CA ARG A 203 7.82 0.32 -11.27
C ARG A 203 7.87 -0.58 -10.05
N ARG A 204 7.60 -0.03 -8.85
CA ARG A 204 7.53 -0.80 -7.62
C ARG A 204 6.49 -1.92 -7.69
N LEU A 205 5.31 -1.63 -8.23
CA LEU A 205 4.26 -2.62 -8.42
C LEU A 205 4.74 -3.76 -9.32
N ALA A 206 5.23 -3.45 -10.53
CA ALA A 206 5.67 -4.46 -11.47
C ALA A 206 6.80 -5.35 -10.90
N ALA A 207 7.84 -4.73 -10.33
CA ALA A 207 8.94 -5.49 -9.72
C ALA A 207 8.48 -6.35 -8.54
N THR A 208 7.54 -5.87 -7.71
CA THR A 208 6.99 -6.63 -6.58
C THR A 208 6.20 -7.84 -7.07
N GLU A 209 5.30 -7.67 -8.05
CA GLU A 209 4.47 -8.76 -8.57
C GLU A 209 5.31 -9.84 -9.26
N ILE A 210 6.31 -9.45 -10.05
CA ILE A 210 7.22 -10.38 -10.73
C ILE A 210 8.06 -11.15 -9.71
N ASN A 211 8.56 -10.49 -8.66
CA ASN A 211 9.28 -11.15 -7.57
C ASN A 211 8.40 -12.15 -6.82
N MET A 212 7.18 -11.75 -6.48
CA MET A 212 6.23 -12.62 -5.78
C MET A 212 5.86 -13.85 -6.63
N ALA A 213 5.66 -13.66 -7.95
CA ALA A 213 5.39 -14.74 -8.88
C ALA A 213 6.55 -15.75 -8.94
N TYR A 214 7.80 -15.28 -9.02
CA TYR A 214 8.99 -16.13 -9.01
C TYR A 214 9.09 -16.97 -7.73
N ARG A 215 8.94 -16.33 -6.58
CA ARG A 215 9.05 -17.00 -5.28
C ARG A 215 7.90 -17.96 -5.03
N LYS A 216 6.69 -17.60 -5.48
CA LYS A 216 5.55 -18.50 -5.42
C LYS A 216 5.78 -19.75 -6.28
N ALA A 217 6.27 -19.58 -7.51
CA ALA A 217 6.59 -20.69 -8.39
C ALA A 217 7.67 -21.61 -7.80
N ASP A 218 8.71 -21.03 -7.17
CA ASP A 218 9.73 -21.78 -6.44
C ASP A 218 9.11 -22.54 -5.25
N TYR A 219 8.31 -21.86 -4.42
CA TYR A 219 7.64 -22.48 -3.27
C TYR A 219 6.77 -23.66 -3.68
N ASP A 220 5.87 -23.48 -4.65
CA ASP A 220 4.92 -24.50 -5.09
C ASP A 220 5.65 -25.74 -5.64
N ARG A 221 6.81 -25.56 -6.31
CA ARG A 221 7.64 -26.68 -6.81
C ARG A 221 8.41 -27.36 -5.70
N TRP A 222 9.01 -26.60 -4.78
CA TRP A 222 9.76 -27.16 -3.66
C TRP A 222 8.87 -28.00 -2.73
N GLN A 223 7.59 -27.64 -2.56
CA GLN A 223 6.66 -28.49 -1.80
C GLN A 223 6.55 -29.91 -2.36
N LYS A 224 6.71 -30.08 -3.68
CA LYS A 224 6.62 -31.37 -4.40
C LYS A 224 7.92 -32.15 -4.46
N LEU A 225 9.03 -31.59 -4.01
CA LEU A 225 10.35 -32.21 -4.05
C LEU A 225 10.72 -32.70 -2.64
N ASP A 226 10.68 -34.02 -2.42
CA ASP A 226 10.89 -34.63 -1.08
C ASP A 226 12.28 -34.34 -0.53
N PHE A 227 13.28 -34.26 -1.39
CA PHE A 227 14.66 -33.93 -1.02
C PHE A 227 14.87 -32.43 -0.64
N VAL A 228 13.86 -31.57 -0.73
CA VAL A 228 13.90 -30.21 -0.18
C VAL A 228 13.47 -30.27 1.28
N ILE A 229 14.38 -29.92 2.18
CA ILE A 229 14.21 -30.04 3.64
C ILE A 229 14.13 -28.70 4.38
N GLY A 230 14.22 -27.59 3.65
CA GLY A 230 14.10 -26.24 4.20
C GLY A 230 14.29 -25.18 3.11
N VAL A 231 14.17 -23.92 3.51
CA VAL A 231 14.37 -22.75 2.63
C VAL A 231 15.32 -21.78 3.31
N ARG A 232 16.40 -21.42 2.60
CA ARG A 232 17.33 -20.37 3.03
C ARG A 232 16.95 -19.04 2.39
N ILE A 233 16.76 -18.01 3.21
CA ILE A 233 16.51 -16.66 2.75
C ILE A 233 17.73 -15.79 3.06
N ALA A 234 18.38 -15.29 2.01
CA ALA A 234 19.61 -14.54 2.11
C ALA A 234 19.46 -13.15 1.48
N LEU A 235 20.26 -12.19 1.96
CA LEU A 235 20.33 -10.86 1.40
C LEU A 235 20.90 -10.89 -0.02
N SER A 236 20.34 -10.05 -0.88
CA SER A 236 20.91 -9.75 -2.19
C SER A 236 22.09 -8.79 -2.05
N ARG A 237 23.06 -8.85 -2.97
CA ARG A 237 24.11 -7.83 -3.09
C ARG A 237 23.60 -6.43 -3.46
N GLU A 238 22.38 -6.37 -4.01
CA GLU A 238 21.68 -5.14 -4.37
C GLU A 238 20.88 -4.55 -3.20
N HIS A 239 21.04 -5.11 -1.99
CA HIS A 239 20.40 -4.61 -0.78
C HIS A 239 21.09 -3.29 -0.35
N PRO A 240 20.38 -2.14 -0.40
CA PRO A 240 21.07 -0.84 -0.38
C PRO A 240 21.41 -0.33 1.02
N TYR A 241 20.68 -0.75 2.05
CA TYR A 241 20.82 -0.29 3.43
C TYR A 241 20.14 -1.26 4.40
N TYR A 242 20.52 -1.18 5.66
CA TYR A 242 19.98 -2.03 6.73
C TYR A 242 18.47 -1.81 6.89
N ASP A 243 17.69 -2.88 6.81
CA ASP A 243 16.24 -2.89 7.04
C ASP A 243 15.77 -4.25 7.61
N MET A 244 14.46 -4.49 7.60
CA MET A 244 13.89 -5.75 8.06
C MET A 244 14.40 -7.00 7.34
N CYS A 245 14.96 -6.88 6.14
CA CYS A 245 15.55 -8.01 5.43
C CYS A 245 16.78 -8.55 6.16
N ASP A 246 17.59 -7.65 6.75
CA ASP A 246 18.78 -8.03 7.54
C ASP A 246 18.37 -8.78 8.80
N GLU A 247 17.30 -8.32 9.44
CA GLU A 247 16.78 -8.94 10.66
C GLU A 247 16.15 -10.32 10.40
N LEU A 248 15.54 -10.52 9.23
CA LEU A 248 14.75 -11.71 8.89
C LEU A 248 15.47 -12.71 7.99
N ALA A 249 16.70 -12.43 7.55
CA ALA A 249 17.50 -13.41 6.81
C ALA A 249 17.79 -14.65 7.68
N GLY A 250 17.70 -15.85 7.09
CA GLY A 250 17.90 -17.08 7.84
C GLY A 250 17.39 -18.33 7.12
N ASP A 251 17.45 -19.45 7.83
CA ASP A 251 16.96 -20.76 7.37
C ASP A 251 15.59 -21.02 7.97
N TYR A 252 14.62 -21.38 7.12
CA TYR A 252 13.22 -21.54 7.46
C TYR A 252 12.73 -22.94 7.09
N PRO A 253 11.69 -23.46 7.78
CA PRO A 253 11.05 -24.72 7.38
C PRO A 253 10.56 -24.68 5.93
N LYS A 254 10.47 -25.85 5.31
CA LYS A 254 10.04 -26.01 3.91
C LYS A 254 8.68 -25.38 3.63
N ASP A 255 7.76 -25.44 4.58
CA ASP A 255 6.40 -24.90 4.50
C ASP A 255 6.28 -23.39 4.76
N PHE A 256 7.40 -22.72 5.09
CA PHE A 256 7.41 -21.28 5.29
C PHE A 256 7.23 -20.55 3.95
N MET A 257 6.15 -19.79 3.82
CA MET A 257 5.83 -19.04 2.59
C MET A 257 6.62 -17.74 2.51
N PHE A 258 7.62 -17.72 1.64
CA PHE A 258 8.41 -16.52 1.40
C PHE A 258 8.16 -15.95 0.02
N PHE A 259 7.36 -14.88 -0.06
CA PHE A 259 7.15 -14.10 -1.28
C PHE A 259 7.85 -12.74 -1.23
N GLY A 260 8.54 -12.43 -0.15
CA GLY A 260 9.28 -11.20 0.18
C GLY A 260 8.89 -10.67 1.54
N TRP A 261 9.75 -9.87 2.15
CA TRP A 261 9.47 -9.24 3.45
C TRP A 261 8.64 -7.96 3.30
N HIS A 262 8.88 -7.22 2.23
CA HIS A 262 8.24 -5.94 1.91
C HIS A 262 8.10 -5.76 0.39
N PRO A 263 7.30 -4.80 -0.11
CA PRO A 263 7.29 -4.48 -1.52
C PRO A 263 8.70 -4.13 -2.03
N TYR A 264 9.03 -4.59 -3.24
CA TYR A 264 10.36 -4.39 -3.83
C TYR A 264 11.53 -5.13 -3.12
N CYS A 265 11.24 -6.13 -2.29
CA CYS A 265 12.23 -6.94 -1.60
C CYS A 265 13.15 -7.68 -2.59
N ARG A 266 14.47 -7.58 -2.41
CA ARG A 266 15.50 -8.19 -3.27
C ARG A 266 16.14 -9.45 -2.68
N CYS A 267 15.72 -9.93 -1.52
CA CYS A 267 16.25 -11.15 -0.90
C CYS A 267 16.13 -12.37 -1.81
N ILE A 268 17.04 -13.31 -1.63
CA ILE A 268 17.14 -14.54 -2.43
C ILE A 268 16.65 -15.72 -1.58
N ALA A 269 15.70 -16.48 -2.10
CA ALA A 269 15.30 -17.75 -1.52
C ALA A 269 15.99 -18.89 -2.26
N THR A 270 16.58 -19.84 -1.52
CA THR A 270 17.20 -21.03 -2.07
C THR A 270 16.73 -22.27 -1.29
N PRO A 271 16.52 -23.43 -1.94
CA PRO A 271 16.16 -24.64 -1.21
C PRO A 271 17.34 -25.15 -0.42
N ILE A 272 17.09 -25.63 0.78
CA ILE A 272 18.03 -26.47 1.55
C ILE A 272 17.73 -27.90 1.15
N LEU A 273 18.75 -28.60 0.67
CA LEU A 273 18.61 -29.92 0.07
C LEU A 273 19.14 -31.00 1.03
N GLN A 274 18.45 -32.11 1.08
CA GLN A 274 18.93 -33.33 1.73
C GLN A 274 20.25 -33.81 1.07
N ASN A 275 21.10 -34.50 1.80
CA ASN A 275 22.27 -35.14 1.20
C ASN A 275 21.84 -36.11 0.09
N ILE A 276 22.53 -36.07 -1.06
CA ILE A 276 22.18 -36.90 -2.23
C ILE A 276 22.30 -38.40 -1.94
N GLU A 277 23.33 -38.81 -1.19
CA GLU A 277 23.55 -40.20 -0.82
C GLU A 277 22.46 -40.71 0.12
N ASP A 278 22.11 -39.91 1.13
CA ASP A 278 21.03 -40.22 2.06
C ASP A 278 19.68 -40.34 1.34
N PHE A 279 19.39 -39.43 0.40
CA PHE A 279 18.18 -39.52 -0.41
C PHE A 279 18.13 -40.79 -1.27
N LYS A 280 19.24 -41.13 -1.94
CA LYS A 280 19.34 -42.36 -2.77
C LYS A 280 19.27 -43.64 -1.94
N ASN A 281 19.74 -43.61 -0.69
CA ASN A 281 19.66 -44.71 0.26
C ASN A 281 18.30 -44.81 0.95
N GLY A 282 17.35 -43.93 0.61
CA GLY A 282 15.99 -43.92 1.16
C GLY A 282 15.89 -43.39 2.59
N VAL A 283 16.88 -42.65 3.05
CA VAL A 283 16.82 -42.00 4.38
C VAL A 283 15.66 -40.99 4.38
N PRO A 284 14.71 -41.11 5.32
CA PRO A 284 13.60 -40.19 5.39
C PRO A 284 14.09 -38.74 5.62
N PRO A 285 13.49 -37.72 4.97
CA PRO A 285 13.85 -36.30 5.18
C PRO A 285 13.77 -35.87 6.65
N GLU A 286 12.94 -36.56 7.45
CA GLU A 286 12.76 -36.31 8.88
C GLU A 286 14.00 -36.60 9.71
N GLU A 287 14.84 -37.51 9.25
CA GLU A 287 16.07 -37.96 9.91
C GLU A 287 17.30 -37.14 9.47
N ASP A 288 17.16 -36.25 8.47
CA ASP A 288 18.25 -35.40 8.01
C ASP A 288 18.63 -34.34 9.06
N LEU A 289 19.91 -34.33 9.42
CA LEU A 289 20.46 -33.41 10.44
C LEU A 289 20.34 -31.92 10.03
N PHE A 290 20.24 -31.64 8.74
CA PHE A 290 20.12 -30.30 8.20
C PHE A 290 18.66 -29.88 7.96
N LYS A 291 17.69 -30.72 8.29
CA LYS A 291 16.29 -30.40 8.16
C LYS A 291 15.92 -29.21 9.08
N VAL A 292 15.33 -28.19 8.50
CA VAL A 292 14.88 -27.01 9.25
C VAL A 292 13.46 -27.27 9.76
N ASN A 293 13.34 -27.62 11.04
CA ASN A 293 12.08 -27.95 11.69
C ASN A 293 11.45 -26.77 12.47
N LYS A 294 12.19 -25.69 12.66
CA LYS A 294 11.76 -24.57 13.49
C LYS A 294 11.94 -23.25 12.76
N ILE A 295 11.00 -22.35 13.01
CA ILE A 295 11.14 -20.94 12.63
C ILE A 295 12.34 -20.37 13.40
N PRO A 296 13.24 -19.63 12.76
CA PRO A 296 14.44 -19.10 13.40
C PRO A 296 14.10 -18.01 14.44
N ASP A 297 14.92 -17.90 15.47
CA ASP A 297 14.70 -17.00 16.61
C ASP A 297 14.67 -15.53 16.22
N ASN A 298 15.37 -15.14 15.16
CA ASN A 298 15.33 -13.77 14.64
C ASN A 298 13.92 -13.39 14.13
N PHE A 299 13.19 -14.32 13.50
CA PHE A 299 11.80 -14.10 13.11
C PHE A 299 10.91 -13.87 14.35
N ASN A 300 11.06 -14.73 15.36
CA ASN A 300 10.31 -14.62 16.61
C ASN A 300 10.59 -13.28 17.29
N LYS A 301 11.86 -12.87 17.36
CA LYS A 301 12.27 -11.56 17.90
C LYS A 301 11.66 -10.40 17.13
N TRP A 302 11.70 -10.48 15.79
CA TRP A 302 11.11 -9.44 14.94
C TRP A 302 9.59 -9.32 15.18
N VAL A 303 8.88 -10.45 15.25
CA VAL A 303 7.43 -10.45 15.53
C VAL A 303 7.13 -9.82 16.88
N LEU A 304 7.88 -10.15 17.92
CA LEU A 304 7.72 -9.57 19.26
C LEU A 304 8.04 -8.08 19.28
N ASN A 305 9.09 -7.64 18.61
CA ASN A 305 9.45 -6.22 18.53
C ASN A 305 8.40 -5.40 17.75
N ASN A 306 7.64 -6.04 16.86
CA ASN A 306 6.57 -5.41 16.08
C ASN A 306 5.16 -5.76 16.58
N GLU A 307 5.03 -6.30 17.78
CA GLU A 307 3.76 -6.78 18.34
C GLU A 307 2.65 -5.73 18.27
N ILE A 308 2.94 -4.48 18.61
CA ILE A 308 1.97 -3.37 18.57
C ILE A 308 1.39 -3.19 17.16
N ARG A 309 2.26 -3.18 16.14
CA ARG A 309 1.85 -3.04 14.75
C ARG A 309 1.02 -4.24 14.28
N ILE A 310 1.43 -5.45 14.67
CA ILE A 310 0.74 -6.70 14.33
C ILE A 310 -0.63 -6.73 14.98
N ASN A 311 -0.73 -6.37 16.24
CA ASN A 311 -2.00 -6.33 16.97
C ASN A 311 -2.98 -5.30 16.38
N ARG A 312 -2.48 -4.15 15.91
CA ARG A 312 -3.29 -3.19 15.13
C ARG A 312 -3.83 -3.80 13.83
N ALA A 313 -3.01 -4.60 13.15
CA ALA A 313 -3.45 -5.28 11.94
C ALA A 313 -4.45 -6.41 12.23
N LEU A 314 -4.26 -7.18 13.29
CA LEU A 314 -5.19 -8.22 13.73
C LEU A 314 -6.57 -7.65 14.13
N SER A 315 -6.59 -6.45 14.70
CA SER A 315 -7.83 -5.73 15.05
C SER A 315 -8.46 -4.95 13.89
N GLY A 316 -7.93 -5.07 12.65
CA GLY A 316 -8.44 -4.36 11.48
C GLY A 316 -8.10 -2.87 11.41
N GLN A 317 -7.29 -2.36 12.34
CA GLN A 317 -6.87 -0.95 12.38
C GLN A 317 -5.73 -0.59 11.42
N SER A 318 -5.04 -1.60 10.89
CA SER A 318 -3.99 -1.43 9.87
C SER A 318 -3.87 -2.67 8.99
N THR A 319 -3.10 -2.56 7.89
CA THR A 319 -2.88 -3.68 7.00
C THR A 319 -1.81 -4.62 7.55
N MET A 320 -2.11 -5.92 7.63
CA MET A 320 -1.14 -6.96 7.98
C MET A 320 -0.04 -7.03 6.92
N PRO A 321 1.25 -7.06 7.30
CA PRO A 321 2.33 -7.40 6.39
C PRO A 321 2.03 -8.76 5.72
N PHE A 322 2.15 -8.82 4.38
CA PHE A 322 1.74 -10.02 3.63
C PHE A 322 2.49 -11.26 4.03
N PHE A 323 3.80 -11.19 4.35
CA PHE A 323 4.57 -12.34 4.80
C PHE A 323 4.09 -12.90 6.16
N LEU A 324 3.51 -12.10 7.04
CA LEU A 324 2.88 -12.55 8.29
C LEU A 324 1.50 -13.15 8.03
N ARG A 325 0.73 -12.55 7.12
CA ARG A 325 -0.56 -13.10 6.69
C ARG A 325 -0.39 -14.50 6.12
N ASP A 326 0.63 -14.68 5.28
CA ASP A 326 0.89 -15.95 4.60
C ASP A 326 1.50 -17.00 5.56
N ASN A 327 2.15 -16.56 6.66
CA ASN A 327 2.70 -17.41 7.73
C ASN A 327 2.01 -17.19 9.09
N LYS A 328 0.68 -17.15 9.07
CA LYS A 328 -0.14 -16.84 10.23
C LYS A 328 0.19 -17.71 11.46
N ARG A 329 0.35 -19.04 11.27
CA ARG A 329 0.69 -19.97 12.36
C ARG A 329 2.03 -19.63 13.02
N ALA A 330 3.06 -19.31 12.23
CA ALA A 330 4.37 -18.93 12.75
C ALA A 330 4.29 -17.62 13.56
N MET A 331 3.54 -16.64 13.07
CA MET A 331 3.29 -15.39 13.77
C MET A 331 2.54 -15.61 15.08
N GLU A 332 1.45 -16.38 15.06
CA GLU A 332 0.65 -16.70 16.25
C GLU A 332 1.47 -17.43 17.30
N LYS A 333 2.31 -18.38 16.90
CA LYS A 333 3.23 -19.09 17.78
C LYS A 333 4.25 -18.14 18.43
N ALA A 334 4.86 -17.26 17.65
CA ALA A 334 5.82 -16.27 18.15
C ALA A 334 5.18 -15.31 19.18
N LEU A 335 3.91 -14.94 18.99
CA LEU A 335 3.14 -14.11 19.92
C LEU A 335 2.59 -14.89 21.12
N GLY A 336 2.69 -16.22 21.15
CA GLY A 336 2.07 -17.08 22.16
C GLY A 336 0.54 -17.04 22.10
N ILE A 337 -0.03 -16.95 20.89
CA ILE A 337 -1.46 -16.75 20.64
C ILE A 337 -2.11 -17.91 19.88
N GLU A 338 -1.54 -19.10 19.90
CA GLU A 338 -2.13 -20.28 19.28
C GLU A 338 -3.47 -20.66 19.95
N GLY A 339 -4.53 -20.49 19.18
CA GLY A 339 -5.87 -21.02 19.41
C GLY A 339 -6.57 -20.66 20.70
N ASN A 340 -7.22 -19.50 20.84
CA ASN A 340 -8.46 -19.35 21.61
C ASN A 340 -8.94 -17.90 21.84
N ASN A 341 -10.24 -17.75 22.23
CA ASN A 341 -10.91 -16.50 22.62
C ASN A 341 -10.22 -15.73 23.79
N ALA A 342 -9.44 -16.41 24.64
CA ALA A 342 -8.64 -15.80 25.69
C ALA A 342 -7.56 -14.85 25.16
N ILE A 343 -7.13 -15.08 23.96
CA ILE A 343 -6.07 -14.35 23.25
C ILE A 343 -6.60 -13.07 22.64
N GLN A 344 -7.79 -13.11 22.07
CA GLN A 344 -8.46 -11.90 21.60
C GLN A 344 -8.55 -10.89 22.76
N LYS A 345 -8.93 -11.33 23.94
CA LYS A 345 -8.96 -10.49 25.17
C LYS A 345 -7.57 -9.98 25.58
N LYS A 346 -6.51 -10.80 25.43
CA LYS A 346 -5.14 -10.39 25.74
C LYS A 346 -4.60 -9.36 24.74
N ILE A 347 -4.91 -9.54 23.44
CA ILE A 347 -4.60 -8.59 22.36
C ILE A 347 -5.31 -7.25 22.63
N GLU A 348 -6.61 -7.30 22.90
CA GLU A 348 -7.41 -6.12 23.21
C GLU A 348 -6.89 -5.36 24.45
N SER A 349 -6.48 -6.09 25.48
CA SER A 349 -5.88 -5.50 26.69
C SER A 349 -4.54 -4.80 26.37
N ARG A 350 -3.68 -5.42 25.57
CA ARG A 350 -2.38 -4.83 25.17
C ARG A 350 -2.54 -3.62 24.25
N LEU A 351 -3.50 -3.67 23.33
CA LEU A 351 -3.86 -2.54 22.47
C LEU A 351 -4.36 -1.35 23.31
N ARG A 352 -5.23 -1.60 24.27
CA ARG A 352 -5.70 -0.57 25.21
C ARG A 352 -4.55 0.10 25.97
N ASN A 353 -3.64 -0.69 26.49
CA ASN A 353 -2.48 -0.18 27.23
C ASN A 353 -1.54 0.66 26.35
N SER A 354 -1.33 0.22 25.10
CA SER A 354 -0.54 0.97 24.12
C SER A 354 -1.21 2.29 23.72
N SER A 355 -2.51 2.27 23.44
CA SER A 355 -3.28 3.47 23.13
C SER A 355 -3.35 4.44 24.30
N ARG A 356 -3.46 3.93 25.53
CA ARG A 356 -3.41 4.76 26.73
C ARG A 356 -2.06 5.46 26.88
N LYS A 357 -0.96 4.74 26.66
CA LYS A 357 0.38 5.33 26.70
C LYS A 357 0.55 6.40 25.61
N GLU A 358 0.06 6.14 24.40
CA GLU A 358 0.07 7.13 23.31
C GLU A 358 -0.73 8.39 23.69
N TYR A 359 -1.96 8.22 24.20
CA TYR A 359 -2.81 9.32 24.64
C TYR A 359 -2.19 10.17 25.74
N LEU A 360 -1.59 9.53 26.76
CA LEU A 360 -0.96 10.22 27.89
C LEU A 360 0.30 11.00 27.45
N ASN A 361 1.05 10.49 26.47
CA ASN A 361 2.29 11.08 25.97
C ASN A 361 2.09 12.07 24.80
N MET A 362 0.84 12.43 24.47
CA MET A 362 0.59 13.48 23.45
C MET A 362 1.25 14.79 23.85
N SER A 363 1.85 15.48 22.87
CA SER A 363 2.44 16.80 23.05
C SER A 363 1.39 17.83 23.48
N HIS A 364 1.84 18.96 24.02
CA HIS A 364 0.99 20.06 24.46
C HIS A 364 0.15 20.72 23.35
N GLU A 365 0.45 20.43 22.08
CA GLU A 365 -0.35 20.85 20.93
C GLU A 365 -1.74 20.21 20.88
N TRP A 366 -1.92 19.10 21.62
CA TRP A 366 -3.14 18.29 21.64
C TRP A 366 -3.84 18.37 22.99
N ASP A 367 -5.06 18.85 22.99
CA ASP A 367 -5.96 18.71 24.14
C ASP A 367 -6.46 17.29 24.27
N LYS A 368 -6.29 16.69 25.45
CA LYS A 368 -6.66 15.31 25.75
C LYS A 368 -8.13 15.23 26.17
N HIS A 369 -9.00 15.12 25.15
CA HIS A 369 -10.45 15.29 25.37
C HIS A 369 -11.15 14.05 25.94
N TYR A 370 -10.87 12.87 25.40
CA TYR A 370 -11.57 11.63 25.77
C TYR A 370 -10.69 10.40 25.57
N PHE A 371 -10.76 9.48 26.53
CA PHE A 371 -10.18 8.14 26.43
C PHE A 371 -11.19 7.11 26.90
N ASP A 372 -11.39 6.04 26.11
CA ASP A 372 -12.27 4.94 26.45
C ASP A 372 -11.48 3.78 27.09
N GLU A 373 -11.72 3.52 28.34
CA GLU A 373 -10.99 2.50 29.10
C GLU A 373 -11.33 1.05 28.67
N GLN A 374 -12.45 0.84 27.98
CA GLN A 374 -12.84 -0.49 27.53
C GLN A 374 -12.24 -0.83 26.17
N SER A 375 -12.34 0.07 25.22
CA SER A 375 -11.91 -0.14 23.83
C SER A 375 -10.49 0.34 23.53
N GLY A 376 -9.96 1.27 24.36
CA GLY A 376 -8.69 1.93 24.13
C GLY A 376 -8.74 3.03 23.06
N GLY A 377 -9.92 3.37 22.57
CA GLY A 377 -10.10 4.50 21.65
C GLY A 377 -9.97 5.83 22.38
N TYR A 378 -9.57 6.88 21.64
CA TYR A 378 -9.43 8.21 22.22
C TYR A 378 -9.75 9.34 21.24
N VAL A 379 -9.99 10.52 21.77
CA VAL A 379 -10.12 11.77 21.03
C VAL A 379 -9.15 12.80 21.62
N VAL A 380 -8.32 13.36 20.76
CA VAL A 380 -7.49 14.55 21.05
C VAL A 380 -7.81 15.65 20.05
N ILE A 381 -7.74 16.91 20.49
CA ILE A 381 -8.12 18.06 19.69
C ILE A 381 -6.93 19.00 19.59
N HIS A 382 -6.59 19.44 18.39
CA HIS A 382 -5.52 20.41 18.20
C HIS A 382 -5.86 21.75 18.87
N GLN A 383 -4.91 22.36 19.59
CA GLN A 383 -5.13 23.59 20.36
C GLN A 383 -5.67 24.74 19.52
N GLN A 384 -5.20 24.88 18.27
CA GLN A 384 -5.69 25.92 17.37
C GLN A 384 -7.16 25.72 16.96
N ARG A 385 -7.64 24.45 16.83
CA ARG A 385 -9.07 24.18 16.59
C ARG A 385 -9.93 24.62 17.77
N LEU A 386 -9.48 24.39 18.99
CA LEU A 386 -10.15 24.87 20.20
C LEU A 386 -10.19 26.40 20.25
N ALA A 387 -9.08 27.06 19.97
CA ALA A 387 -9.00 28.52 19.93
C ALA A 387 -9.93 29.12 18.86
N THR A 388 -9.99 28.53 17.68
CA THR A 388 -10.88 28.96 16.60
C THR A 388 -12.35 28.79 16.98
N SER A 389 -12.71 27.72 17.65
CA SER A 389 -14.08 27.45 18.09
C SER A 389 -14.61 28.46 19.11
N GLN A 390 -13.73 29.15 19.84
CA GLN A 390 -14.13 30.17 20.81
C GLN A 390 -14.57 31.50 20.17
N LYS A 391 -14.30 31.71 18.87
CA LYS A 391 -14.58 32.96 18.18
C LYS A 391 -16.07 33.25 17.96
N SER A 392 -16.90 32.21 17.86
CA SER A 392 -18.35 32.36 17.68
C SER A 392 -19.17 31.25 18.33
N LYS A 393 -20.46 31.52 18.60
CA LYS A 393 -21.41 30.54 19.11
C LYS A 393 -21.62 29.36 18.11
N ASN A 394 -21.61 29.66 16.81
CA ASN A 394 -21.80 28.67 15.75
C ASN A 394 -20.61 27.72 15.67
N GLU A 395 -19.37 28.25 15.75
CA GLU A 395 -18.16 27.42 15.74
C GLU A 395 -18.09 26.50 16.96
N ARG A 396 -18.49 26.98 18.14
CA ARG A 396 -18.61 26.11 19.33
C ARG A 396 -19.58 24.98 19.14
N ALA A 397 -20.78 25.28 18.61
CA ALA A 397 -21.80 24.26 18.36
C ALA A 397 -21.35 23.23 17.30
N LYS A 398 -20.63 23.69 16.26
CA LYS A 398 -20.03 22.84 15.24
C LYS A 398 -19.01 21.89 15.87
N LEU A 399 -18.02 22.41 16.60
CA LEU A 399 -17.00 21.60 17.28
C LEU A 399 -17.61 20.61 18.25
N GLU A 400 -18.62 21.01 19.02
CA GLU A 400 -19.29 20.10 19.98
C GLU A 400 -19.98 18.94 19.28
N LYS A 401 -20.64 19.17 18.14
CA LYS A 401 -21.25 18.13 17.33
C LYS A 401 -20.21 17.15 16.79
N GLU A 402 -19.13 17.65 16.21
CA GLU A 402 -18.03 16.85 15.66
C GLU A 402 -17.31 16.06 16.77
N ARG A 403 -17.06 16.68 17.90
CA ARG A 403 -16.49 16.05 19.09
C ARG A 403 -17.32 14.87 19.58
N ASN A 404 -18.65 15.06 19.72
CA ASN A 404 -19.56 14.00 20.12
C ASN A 404 -19.56 12.83 19.13
N MET A 405 -19.48 13.13 17.84
CA MET A 405 -19.31 12.12 16.80
C MET A 405 -17.99 11.35 16.98
N CYS A 406 -16.87 12.04 17.16
CA CYS A 406 -15.56 11.44 17.41
C CYS A 406 -15.55 10.56 18.67
N VAL A 407 -16.15 11.01 19.78
CA VAL A 407 -16.28 10.23 21.04
C VAL A 407 -17.05 8.93 20.80
N ASN A 408 -18.09 8.98 19.99
CA ASN A 408 -18.85 7.77 19.65
C ASN A 408 -18.04 6.73 18.89
N TYR A 409 -17.12 7.17 18.01
CA TYR A 409 -16.18 6.27 17.34
C TYR A 409 -15.06 5.82 18.29
N ALA A 410 -14.58 6.69 19.18
CA ALA A 410 -13.58 6.31 20.19
C ALA A 410 -14.09 5.19 21.10
N ARG A 411 -15.36 5.21 21.51
CA ARG A 411 -16.00 4.09 22.26
C ARG A 411 -15.96 2.75 21.52
N LYS A 412 -15.74 2.76 20.20
CA LYS A 412 -15.56 1.57 19.36
C LYS A 412 -14.09 1.23 19.11
N GLY A 413 -13.15 1.88 19.79
CA GLY A 413 -11.70 1.63 19.71
C GLY A 413 -10.96 2.48 18.66
N PHE A 414 -11.60 3.46 18.03
CA PHE A 414 -10.94 4.36 17.11
C PHE A 414 -10.13 5.43 17.82
N ARG A 415 -8.93 5.70 17.34
CA ARG A 415 -8.05 6.75 17.82
C ARG A 415 -8.14 7.95 16.90
N ILE A 416 -8.67 9.05 17.40
CA ILE A 416 -9.04 10.21 16.61
C ILE A 416 -8.28 11.44 17.07
N LYS A 417 -7.60 12.10 16.13
CA LYS A 417 -6.93 13.39 16.31
C LYS A 417 -7.66 14.42 15.46
N MET A 418 -8.38 15.34 16.10
CA MET A 418 -9.09 16.43 15.43
C MET A 418 -8.09 17.51 15.02
N LEU A 419 -7.94 17.72 13.70
CA LEU A 419 -6.96 18.63 13.12
C LEU A 419 -7.41 20.09 13.23
N GLU A 420 -6.47 21.04 13.08
CA GLU A 420 -6.79 22.45 12.91
C GLU A 420 -7.55 22.72 11.61
N GLU A 421 -8.46 23.68 11.64
CA GLU A 421 -9.12 24.21 10.45
C GLU A 421 -8.36 25.45 9.96
N ILE A 422 -7.80 25.36 8.75
CA ILE A 422 -7.10 26.48 8.12
C ILE A 422 -8.05 27.17 7.15
N ALA A 423 -8.35 28.44 7.41
CA ALA A 423 -9.28 29.21 6.58
C ALA A 423 -8.81 29.23 5.11
N GLY A 424 -9.72 28.88 4.19
CA GLY A 424 -9.46 28.85 2.74
C GLY A 424 -8.67 27.64 2.24
N VAL A 425 -8.37 26.65 3.10
CA VAL A 425 -7.74 25.39 2.73
C VAL A 425 -8.71 24.22 2.98
N SER A 426 -9.03 23.49 1.92
CA SER A 426 -9.79 22.24 2.06
C SER A 426 -8.85 21.13 2.57
N SER A 427 -9.04 20.71 3.80
CA SER A 427 -8.24 19.68 4.48
C SER A 427 -9.15 18.70 5.21
N PRO A 428 -8.72 17.45 5.42
CA PRO A 428 -9.46 16.49 6.23
C PRO A 428 -9.69 16.99 7.65
N ASP A 429 -10.84 16.65 8.23
CA ASP A 429 -11.24 17.10 9.57
C ASP A 429 -10.42 16.44 10.69
N VAL A 430 -10.04 15.16 10.50
CA VAL A 430 -9.41 14.35 11.54
C VAL A 430 -8.38 13.35 10.98
N ILE A 431 -7.50 12.88 11.84
CA ILE A 431 -6.75 11.63 11.61
C ILE A 431 -7.41 10.54 12.46
N CYS A 432 -7.89 9.49 11.80
CA CYS A 432 -8.51 8.32 12.42
C CYS A 432 -7.62 7.09 12.22
N ASN A 433 -7.13 6.48 13.31
CA ASN A 433 -6.20 5.35 13.25
C ASN A 433 -5.03 5.60 12.28
N GLU A 434 -4.43 6.78 12.35
CA GLU A 434 -3.31 7.25 11.53
C GLU A 434 -3.63 7.51 10.04
N VAL A 435 -4.91 7.53 9.65
CA VAL A 435 -5.38 7.80 8.29
C VAL A 435 -6.21 9.08 8.29
N PHE A 436 -6.08 9.91 7.26
CA PHE A 436 -6.90 11.11 7.11
C PHE A 436 -8.37 10.77 6.90
N ALA A 437 -9.23 11.37 7.69
CA ALA A 437 -10.66 11.11 7.66
C ALA A 437 -11.48 12.42 7.67
N GLU A 438 -12.64 12.34 7.04
CA GLU A 438 -13.63 13.41 6.98
C GLU A 438 -14.84 13.07 7.84
N LEU A 439 -15.41 14.05 8.53
CA LEU A 439 -16.60 13.90 9.35
C LEU A 439 -17.83 14.39 8.57
N LYS A 440 -18.83 13.55 8.39
CA LYS A 440 -20.08 13.93 7.68
C LYS A 440 -21.31 13.46 8.47
N SER A 441 -22.19 14.43 8.70
CA SER A 441 -23.53 14.17 9.27
C SER A 441 -24.54 14.08 8.14
N LEU A 442 -25.34 13.02 8.09
CA LEU A 442 -26.28 12.73 7.02
C LEU A 442 -27.72 12.61 7.53
N GLU A 443 -28.66 13.15 6.76
CA GLU A 443 -30.09 13.00 7.03
C GLU A 443 -30.68 11.77 6.32
N SER A 444 -30.04 11.29 5.27
CA SER A 444 -30.47 10.11 4.53
C SER A 444 -29.33 9.35 3.87
N ASN A 445 -29.52 8.06 3.62
CA ASN A 445 -28.56 7.20 2.91
C ASN A 445 -28.29 7.64 1.46
N LYS A 446 -29.22 8.39 0.83
CA LYS A 446 -29.06 8.89 -0.54
C LYS A 446 -27.92 9.89 -0.69
N GLN A 447 -27.52 10.54 0.39
CA GLN A 447 -26.42 11.53 0.39
C GLN A 447 -25.03 10.90 0.52
N ILE A 448 -24.93 9.62 0.88
CA ILE A 448 -23.66 8.93 1.16
C ILE A 448 -22.69 9.05 -0.02
N VAL A 449 -23.14 8.71 -1.23
CA VAL A 449 -22.28 8.70 -2.43
C VAL A 449 -21.79 10.10 -2.78
N THR A 450 -22.64 11.12 -2.68
CA THR A 450 -22.27 12.52 -2.97
C THR A 450 -21.25 13.02 -1.96
N ARG A 451 -21.51 12.82 -0.67
CA ARG A 451 -20.61 13.24 0.41
C ARG A 451 -19.29 12.48 0.39
N ALA A 452 -19.30 11.22 -0.05
CA ALA A 452 -18.10 10.42 -0.25
C ALA A 452 -17.20 11.00 -1.37
N LYS A 453 -17.78 11.44 -2.47
CA LYS A 453 -17.04 12.11 -3.55
C LYS A 453 -16.44 13.44 -3.09
N GLU A 454 -17.16 14.21 -2.30
CA GLU A 454 -16.68 15.47 -1.73
C GLU A 454 -15.48 15.26 -0.79
N ALA A 455 -15.60 14.33 0.15
CA ALA A 455 -14.53 14.00 1.10
C ALA A 455 -13.26 13.48 0.40
N LYS A 456 -13.42 12.70 -0.67
CA LYS A 456 -12.29 12.27 -1.50
C LYS A 456 -11.57 13.46 -2.14
N LYS A 457 -12.30 14.50 -2.57
CA LYS A 457 -11.70 15.73 -3.11
C LYS A 457 -10.91 16.51 -2.05
N GLN A 458 -11.29 16.37 -0.79
CA GLN A 458 -10.62 17.00 0.37
C GLN A 458 -9.39 16.21 0.83
N GLY A 459 -9.04 15.07 0.17
CA GLY A 459 -7.88 14.26 0.50
C GLY A 459 -8.13 13.23 1.62
N ALA A 460 -9.36 13.03 2.04
CA ALA A 460 -9.71 12.02 3.02
C ALA A 460 -9.63 10.61 2.43
N GLU A 461 -9.04 9.68 3.19
CA GLU A 461 -8.96 8.26 2.87
C GLU A 461 -10.13 7.47 3.49
N ILE A 462 -10.74 8.02 4.53
CA ILE A 462 -11.86 7.44 5.27
C ILE A 462 -12.90 8.52 5.52
N ILE A 463 -14.17 8.12 5.56
CA ILE A 463 -15.25 9.01 6.04
C ILE A 463 -15.91 8.38 7.25
N LEU A 464 -16.10 9.20 8.26
CA LEU A 464 -16.88 8.87 9.44
C LEU A 464 -18.27 9.50 9.30
N PHE A 465 -19.29 8.68 9.20
CA PHE A 465 -20.67 9.15 9.04
C PHE A 465 -21.47 9.05 10.33
N GLU A 466 -22.30 10.06 10.58
CA GLU A 466 -23.38 9.97 11.55
C GLU A 466 -24.72 10.16 10.82
N LEU A 467 -25.59 9.13 10.91
CA LEU A 467 -26.94 9.16 10.33
C LEU A 467 -27.95 9.60 11.37
N HIS A 468 -28.71 10.65 11.03
CA HIS A 468 -29.85 11.09 11.81
C HIS A 468 -31.13 10.58 11.13
N LYS A 469 -31.76 9.51 11.66
CA LYS A 469 -33.08 9.09 11.21
C LYS A 469 -34.16 9.88 11.93
N LYS A 470 -35.06 10.53 11.15
CA LYS A 470 -36.23 11.23 11.69
C LYS A 470 -37.37 10.30 12.13
N ASP A 471 -37.35 9.01 11.74
CA ASP A 471 -38.55 8.12 11.82
C ASP A 471 -38.30 6.77 12.49
N VAL A 472 -37.43 6.67 13.51
CA VAL A 472 -37.40 5.46 14.33
C VAL A 472 -37.49 5.85 15.80
N GLU A 473 -38.60 5.50 16.39
CA GLU A 473 -38.78 5.53 17.84
C GLU A 473 -37.63 4.75 18.51
N SER A 474 -37.06 5.37 19.53
CA SER A 474 -36.07 4.85 20.48
C SER A 474 -34.67 4.45 19.99
N THR A 475 -33.71 5.29 20.38
CA THR A 475 -32.40 4.94 20.97
C THR A 475 -31.28 4.32 20.15
N SER A 476 -31.33 4.10 18.87
CA SER A 476 -30.14 3.69 18.11
C SER A 476 -29.82 4.62 16.97
N LYS A 477 -28.88 5.56 17.20
CA LYS A 477 -28.21 6.29 16.12
C LYS A 477 -27.43 5.26 15.30
N CYS A 478 -27.90 4.95 14.12
CA CYS A 478 -27.20 4.05 13.21
C CYS A 478 -25.93 4.77 12.70
N LYS A 479 -24.76 4.27 13.07
CA LYS A 479 -23.46 4.81 12.66
C LYS A 479 -22.90 3.94 11.58
N ILE A 480 -22.57 4.55 10.44
CA ILE A 480 -21.98 3.86 9.31
C ILE A 480 -20.55 4.38 9.16
N THR A 481 -19.57 3.48 9.23
CA THR A 481 -18.19 3.76 8.89
C THR A 481 -17.96 3.29 7.47
N ILE A 482 -17.57 4.18 6.58
CA ILE A 482 -17.24 3.84 5.20
C ILE A 482 -15.74 3.95 5.03
N PHE A 483 -15.11 2.79 4.83
CA PHE A 483 -13.71 2.75 4.41
C PHE A 483 -13.68 2.92 2.89
N PHE A 484 -12.95 3.92 2.41
CA PHE A 484 -12.56 3.95 1.02
C PHE A 484 -11.51 2.86 0.77
N CYS A 485 -11.96 1.64 0.51
CA CYS A 485 -11.15 0.81 -0.34
C CYS A 485 -11.25 1.45 -1.72
N ARG A 486 -10.12 1.79 -2.32
CA ARG A 486 -9.96 2.69 -3.50
C ARG A 486 -10.79 2.34 -4.74
N THR A 487 -11.65 1.32 -4.71
CA THR A 487 -12.50 0.87 -5.82
C THR A 487 -13.93 0.45 -5.46
N HIS A 488 -14.25 0.16 -4.20
CA HIS A 488 -15.60 -0.26 -3.78
C HIS A 488 -15.98 0.38 -2.45
N PHE A 489 -17.25 0.79 -2.35
CA PHE A 489 -17.82 1.26 -1.09
C PHE A 489 -18.19 0.03 -0.25
N LEU A 490 -17.47 -0.21 0.85
CA LEU A 490 -17.90 -1.15 1.86
C LEU A 490 -18.73 -0.40 2.92
N VAL A 491 -20.02 -0.65 2.93
CA VAL A 491 -20.93 -0.13 3.95
C VAL A 491 -21.10 -1.20 5.00
N PHE A 492 -20.57 -0.98 6.19
CA PHE A 492 -20.88 -1.83 7.34
C PHE A 492 -22.02 -1.19 8.13
N GLN A 493 -23.15 -1.86 8.13
CA GLN A 493 -24.29 -1.56 9.01
C GLN A 493 -24.11 -2.38 10.30
N ASN A 494 -23.85 -1.71 11.42
CA ASN A 494 -23.90 -2.32 12.75
C ASN A 494 -25.11 -1.80 13.51
#